data_bb96fd13808cf7e6fe4ad0098522326f
#
_entry.id   bb96fd13808cf7e6fe4ad0098522326f
#
_cell.length_a   1.000
_cell.length_b   1.000
_cell.length_c   1.000
_cell.angle_alpha   90.00
_cell.angle_beta   90.00
_cell.angle_gamma   90.00
#
_symmetry.space_group_name_H-M   'P 1'
#
loop_
_entity.id
_entity.type
_entity.pdbx_description
1 polymer ?
#
loop_
_entity_poly.entity_id
_entity_poly.type
_entity_poly.pdbx_seq_one_letter_code
_entity_poly.pdbx_strand_id
1 'polypeptide(L)'
;MDIDKDVVCKKLKEIGATLVQPELLMRRVVFYTGEHSFARVRDEGDKIVMTYKNVSDDHSILGTKEVNIEVNDYDDAILFLKGCGLEIKARQETKREIWKFDEVEICIDTWPWLPTFIEIEGPTEESVWETAKKLGFDKSRAKFGSVDTTYQHYYGVEPEVINLHTPEILFDMKPPKWAKKA
;
A
#
# COMPACT_ATOMS: atom_id res chain seq x y z
N MET A 1 7.76 6.50 8.92
CA MET A 1 9.14 6.84 9.26
C MET A 1 9.78 7.45 8.04
N ASP A 2 10.32 8.66 8.13
CA ASP A 2 10.99 9.26 6.99
C ASP A 2 12.22 8.43 6.64
N ILE A 3 12.29 7.92 5.42
CA ILE A 3 13.47 7.28 4.88
C ILE A 3 14.11 8.20 3.85
N ASP A 4 15.43 8.17 3.78
CA ASP A 4 16.16 8.70 2.63
C ASP A 4 16.16 7.61 1.55
N LYS A 5 15.38 7.83 0.48
CA LYS A 5 15.20 6.88 -0.61
C LYS A 5 16.53 6.51 -1.26
N ASP A 6 17.42 7.48 -1.48
CA ASP A 6 18.70 7.23 -2.15
C ASP A 6 19.61 6.34 -1.30
N VAL A 7 19.61 6.58 0.03
CA VAL A 7 20.35 5.75 0.99
C VAL A 7 19.80 4.32 1.00
N VAL A 8 18.47 4.16 1.00
CA VAL A 8 17.83 2.84 0.99
C VAL A 8 18.12 2.12 -0.33
N CYS A 9 17.96 2.77 -1.48
CA CYS A 9 18.26 2.17 -2.78
C CYS A 9 19.73 1.73 -2.90
N LYS A 10 20.68 2.52 -2.33
CA LYS A 10 22.08 2.13 -2.26
C LYS A 10 22.26 0.84 -1.44
N LYS A 11 21.67 0.77 -0.25
CA LYS A 11 21.73 -0.43 0.61
C LYS A 11 21.08 -1.64 -0.05
N LEU A 12 19.96 -1.47 -0.75
CA LEU A 12 19.31 -2.56 -1.49
C LEU A 12 20.27 -3.17 -2.53
N LYS A 13 20.98 -2.32 -3.28
CA LYS A 13 22.02 -2.78 -4.21
C LYS A 13 23.19 -3.47 -3.50
N GLU A 14 23.64 -2.94 -2.36
CA GLU A 14 24.75 -3.50 -1.58
C GLU A 14 24.43 -4.89 -1.03
N ILE A 15 23.18 -5.16 -0.64
CA ILE A 15 22.77 -6.51 -0.20
C ILE A 15 22.46 -7.47 -1.36
N GLY A 16 22.51 -7.01 -2.61
CA GLY A 16 22.23 -7.81 -3.80
C GLY A 16 20.75 -7.90 -4.18
N ALA A 17 19.90 -6.98 -3.68
CA ALA A 17 18.50 -6.92 -4.10
C ALA A 17 18.38 -6.46 -5.56
N THR A 18 17.40 -7.01 -6.26
CA THR A 18 17.11 -6.68 -7.67
C THR A 18 15.93 -5.72 -7.74
N LEU A 19 16.07 -4.65 -8.52
CA LEU A 19 14.96 -3.76 -8.85
C LEU A 19 14.02 -4.50 -9.81
N VAL A 20 12.81 -4.78 -9.34
CA VAL A 20 11.75 -5.46 -10.13
C VAL A 20 10.94 -4.42 -10.89
N GLN A 21 10.57 -3.32 -10.21
CA GLN A 21 9.78 -2.26 -10.79
C GLN A 21 10.33 -0.91 -10.36
N PRO A 22 10.72 -0.04 -11.32
CA PRO A 22 11.02 1.36 -11.01
C PRO A 22 9.82 2.07 -10.42
N GLU A 23 10.04 3.20 -9.75
CA GLU A 23 8.94 3.98 -9.20
C GLU A 23 7.89 4.32 -10.26
N LEU A 24 6.66 3.88 -10.01
CA LEU A 24 5.49 4.14 -10.82
C LEU A 24 4.39 4.80 -9.98
N LEU A 25 3.65 5.71 -10.61
CA LEU A 25 2.40 6.20 -10.07
C LEU A 25 1.33 5.13 -10.29
N MET A 26 0.80 4.60 -9.19
CA MET A 26 -0.33 3.69 -9.19
C MET A 26 -1.58 4.44 -8.77
N ARG A 27 -2.68 4.18 -9.42
CA ARG A 27 -4.00 4.72 -9.07
C ARG A 27 -4.96 3.57 -8.78
N ARG A 28 -5.84 3.78 -7.80
CA ARG A 28 -6.81 2.77 -7.42
C ARG A 28 -8.17 3.35 -7.08
N VAL A 29 -9.20 2.57 -7.35
CA VAL A 29 -10.55 2.80 -6.85
C VAL A 29 -10.94 1.63 -5.98
N VAL A 30 -11.38 1.91 -4.77
CA VAL A 30 -11.85 0.93 -3.79
C VAL A 30 -13.37 1.02 -3.71
N PHE A 31 -14.02 -0.12 -3.62
CA PHE A 31 -15.47 -0.27 -3.55
C PHE A 31 -15.89 -0.97 -2.26
N TYR A 32 -17.05 -0.61 -1.75
CA TYR A 32 -17.68 -1.35 -0.66
C TYR A 32 -18.22 -2.68 -1.18
N THR A 33 -17.94 -3.77 -0.45
CA THR A 33 -18.55 -5.08 -0.71
C THR A 33 -19.13 -5.72 0.57
N GLY A 34 -18.83 -5.16 1.75
CA GLY A 34 -19.27 -5.61 3.06
C GLY A 34 -18.40 -5.05 4.17
N GLU A 35 -18.71 -5.41 5.41
CA GLU A 35 -18.06 -4.87 6.60
C GLU A 35 -16.56 -5.21 6.66
N HIS A 36 -16.21 -6.46 6.30
CA HIS A 36 -14.83 -6.96 6.34
C HIS A 36 -14.27 -7.25 4.94
N SER A 37 -14.86 -6.65 3.90
CA SER A 37 -14.45 -6.91 2.53
C SER A 37 -14.49 -5.65 1.67
N PHE A 38 -13.68 -5.68 0.62
CA PHE A 38 -13.69 -4.64 -0.41
C PHE A 38 -13.31 -5.22 -1.77
N ALA A 39 -13.77 -4.55 -2.82
CA ALA A 39 -13.22 -4.73 -4.16
C ALA A 39 -12.33 -3.52 -4.52
N ARG A 40 -11.35 -3.75 -5.38
CA ARG A 40 -10.43 -2.71 -5.80
C ARG A 40 -10.08 -2.90 -7.28
N VAL A 41 -10.07 -1.83 -8.05
CA VAL A 41 -9.41 -1.77 -9.35
C VAL A 41 -8.14 -0.95 -9.18
N ARG A 42 -6.98 -1.49 -9.54
CA ARG A 42 -5.68 -0.83 -9.44
C ARG A 42 -4.96 -0.88 -10.78
N ASP A 43 -4.53 0.28 -11.23
CA ASP A 43 -3.59 0.45 -12.33
C ASP A 43 -2.18 0.42 -11.75
N GLU A 44 -1.39 -0.57 -12.13
CA GLU A 44 -0.01 -0.79 -11.68
C GLU A 44 1.01 -0.35 -12.75
N GLY A 45 0.55 0.30 -13.79
CA GLY A 45 1.35 0.82 -14.89
C GLY A 45 1.52 -0.18 -16.04
N ASP A 46 1.99 -1.37 -15.77
CA ASP A 46 2.17 -2.46 -16.75
C ASP A 46 0.94 -3.36 -16.87
N LYS A 47 0.09 -3.38 -15.85
CA LYS A 47 -1.16 -4.15 -15.77
C LYS A 47 -2.21 -3.46 -14.94
N ILE A 48 -3.44 -3.87 -15.14
CA ILE A 48 -4.59 -3.43 -14.36
C ILE A 48 -5.16 -4.65 -13.65
N VAL A 49 -5.25 -4.55 -12.32
CA VAL A 49 -5.69 -5.66 -11.46
C VAL A 49 -6.98 -5.29 -10.76
N MET A 50 -7.97 -6.17 -10.90
CA MET A 50 -9.19 -6.14 -10.12
C MET A 50 -9.08 -7.17 -8.99
N THR A 51 -9.21 -6.70 -7.76
CA THR A 51 -9.05 -7.50 -6.53
C THR A 51 -10.37 -7.56 -5.77
N TYR A 52 -10.74 -8.73 -5.27
CA TYR A 52 -11.67 -8.87 -4.14
C TYR A 52 -10.91 -9.37 -2.94
N LYS A 53 -11.04 -8.68 -1.81
CA LYS A 53 -10.39 -9.04 -0.55
C LYS A 53 -11.41 -9.14 0.58
N ASN A 54 -11.36 -10.25 1.31
CA ASN A 54 -12.13 -10.47 2.53
C ASN A 54 -11.17 -10.72 3.67
N VAL A 55 -11.25 -9.91 4.71
CA VAL A 55 -10.42 -9.99 5.92
C VAL A 55 -11.29 -10.49 7.05
N SER A 56 -11.30 -11.80 7.28
CA SER A 56 -12.09 -12.44 8.34
C SER A 56 -11.40 -12.41 9.71
N ASP A 57 -10.08 -12.25 9.74
CA ASP A 57 -9.27 -12.14 10.96
C ASP A 57 -7.97 -11.39 10.66
N ASP A 58 -7.83 -10.20 11.19
CA ASP A 58 -6.67 -9.29 10.99
C ASP A 58 -5.40 -9.81 11.68
N HIS A 59 -5.54 -10.80 12.57
CA HIS A 59 -4.42 -11.35 13.34
C HIS A 59 -3.92 -12.68 12.81
N SER A 60 -4.50 -13.19 11.71
CA SER A 60 -4.14 -14.47 11.10
C SER A 60 -3.71 -14.31 9.64
N ILE A 61 -2.55 -14.89 9.29
CA ILE A 61 -2.08 -14.99 7.90
C ILE A 61 -3.09 -15.74 7.02
N LEU A 62 -3.87 -16.67 7.60
CA LEU A 62 -4.92 -17.43 6.91
C LEU A 62 -6.29 -16.74 6.92
N GLY A 63 -6.44 -15.63 7.65
CA GLY A 63 -7.69 -14.88 7.81
C GLY A 63 -8.06 -14.01 6.62
N THR A 64 -7.21 -13.92 5.59
CA THR A 64 -7.46 -13.11 4.40
C THR A 64 -7.66 -14.00 3.19
N LYS A 65 -8.81 -13.83 2.51
CA LYS A 65 -9.04 -14.41 1.18
C LYS A 65 -8.93 -13.31 0.15
N GLU A 66 -8.07 -13.51 -0.82
CA GLU A 66 -7.85 -12.57 -1.91
C GLU A 66 -7.99 -13.27 -3.26
N VAL A 67 -8.73 -12.63 -4.17
CA VAL A 67 -8.88 -13.06 -5.57
C VAL A 67 -8.44 -11.89 -6.43
N ASN A 68 -7.46 -12.12 -7.31
CA ASN A 68 -6.96 -11.15 -8.25
C ASN A 68 -7.24 -11.62 -9.68
N ILE A 69 -7.72 -10.72 -10.52
CA ILE A 69 -7.87 -10.92 -11.95
C ILE A 69 -7.26 -9.72 -12.70
N GLU A 70 -6.55 -9.99 -13.78
CA GLU A 70 -6.09 -8.95 -14.67
C GLU A 70 -7.21 -8.55 -15.63
N VAL A 71 -7.32 -7.27 -15.90
CA VAL A 71 -8.31 -6.69 -16.81
C VAL A 71 -7.62 -5.75 -17.79
N ASN A 72 -8.23 -5.53 -18.94
CA ASN A 72 -7.59 -4.79 -20.04
C ASN A 72 -7.79 -3.27 -19.94
N ASP A 73 -8.81 -2.80 -19.21
CA ASP A 73 -9.16 -1.40 -19.11
C ASP A 73 -9.58 -1.01 -17.69
N TYR A 74 -9.00 0.08 -17.20
CA TYR A 74 -9.22 0.58 -15.84
C TYR A 74 -10.61 1.17 -15.65
N ASP A 75 -11.05 1.98 -16.62
CA ASP A 75 -12.31 2.68 -16.50
C ASP A 75 -13.50 1.73 -16.76
N ASP A 76 -13.35 0.79 -17.71
CA ASP A 76 -14.35 -0.25 -17.95
C ASP A 76 -14.52 -1.17 -16.75
N ALA A 77 -13.43 -1.55 -16.06
CA ALA A 77 -13.50 -2.33 -14.82
C ALA A 77 -14.25 -1.59 -13.70
N ILE A 78 -14.01 -0.27 -13.57
CA ILE A 78 -14.75 0.58 -12.62
C ILE A 78 -16.23 0.65 -13.00
N LEU A 79 -16.54 0.86 -14.28
CA LEU A 79 -17.92 0.91 -14.77
C LEU A 79 -18.64 -0.42 -14.56
N PHE A 80 -17.96 -1.55 -14.79
CA PHE A 80 -18.51 -2.88 -14.54
C PHE A 80 -18.90 -3.06 -13.08
N LEU A 81 -18.00 -2.75 -12.12
CA LEU A 81 -18.30 -2.88 -10.70
C LEU A 81 -19.44 -1.96 -10.26
N LYS A 82 -19.49 -0.73 -10.78
CA LYS A 82 -20.63 0.17 -10.55
C LYS A 82 -21.93 -0.38 -11.15
N GLY A 83 -21.86 -0.98 -12.33
CA GLY A 83 -23.00 -1.65 -12.97
C GLY A 83 -23.51 -2.85 -12.16
N CYS A 84 -22.63 -3.53 -11.41
CA CYS A 84 -23.00 -4.56 -10.44
C CYS A 84 -23.58 -3.99 -9.12
N GLY A 85 -23.75 -2.68 -9.01
CA GLY A 85 -24.34 -2.02 -7.84
C GLY A 85 -23.34 -1.72 -6.71
N LEU A 86 -22.02 -1.84 -6.94
CA LEU A 86 -21.04 -1.49 -5.93
C LEU A 86 -20.81 0.02 -5.86
N GLU A 87 -20.74 0.55 -4.63
CA GLU A 87 -20.45 1.96 -4.37
C GLU A 87 -18.96 2.18 -4.17
N ILE A 88 -18.46 3.29 -4.71
CA ILE A 88 -17.06 3.71 -4.53
C ILE A 88 -16.87 4.12 -3.07
N LYS A 89 -15.87 3.50 -2.42
CA LYS A 89 -15.41 3.84 -1.08
C LYS A 89 -14.33 4.91 -1.12
N ALA A 90 -13.31 4.74 -1.99
CA ALA A 90 -12.19 5.67 -2.08
C ALA A 90 -11.52 5.67 -3.45
N ARG A 91 -10.87 6.80 -3.77
CA ARG A 91 -9.93 6.97 -4.88
C ARG A 91 -8.58 7.35 -4.30
N GLN A 92 -7.54 6.61 -4.68
CA GLN A 92 -6.23 6.78 -4.06
C GLN A 92 -5.12 6.66 -5.10
N GLU A 93 -4.05 7.41 -4.86
CA GLU A 93 -2.80 7.31 -5.60
C GLU A 93 -1.65 6.95 -4.66
N THR A 94 -0.67 6.26 -5.21
CA THR A 94 0.58 5.96 -4.52
C THR A 94 1.69 5.86 -5.55
N LYS A 95 2.90 6.29 -5.19
CA LYS A 95 4.10 5.98 -5.96
C LYS A 95 4.77 4.81 -5.27
N ARG A 96 5.06 3.75 -6.04
CA ARG A 96 5.68 2.53 -5.54
C ARG A 96 6.86 2.12 -6.40
N GLU A 97 7.96 1.78 -5.75
CA GLU A 97 9.13 1.13 -6.33
C GLU A 97 9.29 -0.23 -5.68
N ILE A 98 9.50 -1.29 -6.47
CA ILE A 98 9.53 -2.67 -5.97
C ILE A 98 10.92 -3.26 -6.19
N TRP A 99 11.49 -3.80 -5.11
CA TRP A 99 12.71 -4.56 -5.09
C TRP A 99 12.46 -5.98 -4.59
N LYS A 100 13.31 -6.92 -4.98
CA LYS A 100 13.28 -8.29 -4.52
C LYS A 100 14.65 -8.71 -4.00
N PHE A 101 14.65 -9.29 -2.80
CA PHE A 101 15.82 -9.91 -2.19
C PHE A 101 15.44 -11.31 -1.71
N ASP A 102 15.99 -12.34 -2.37
CA ASP A 102 15.54 -13.73 -2.24
C ASP A 102 14.03 -13.84 -2.46
N GLU A 103 13.27 -14.34 -1.46
CA GLU A 103 11.82 -14.45 -1.50
C GLU A 103 11.10 -13.24 -0.86
N VAL A 104 11.88 -12.23 -0.42
CA VAL A 104 11.34 -11.03 0.23
C VAL A 104 11.12 -9.93 -0.78
N GLU A 105 9.92 -9.35 -0.77
CA GLU A 105 9.57 -8.15 -1.52
C GLU A 105 9.78 -6.91 -0.65
N ILE A 106 10.40 -5.90 -1.22
CA ILE A 106 10.66 -4.63 -0.56
C ILE A 106 10.06 -3.51 -1.42
N CYS A 107 9.05 -2.83 -0.88
CA CYS A 107 8.39 -1.72 -1.52
C CYS A 107 8.84 -0.40 -0.89
N ILE A 108 9.23 0.56 -1.74
CA ILE A 108 9.44 1.95 -1.34
C ILE A 108 8.21 2.73 -1.78
N ASP A 109 7.43 3.17 -0.81
CA ASP A 109 6.14 3.81 -1.03
C ASP A 109 6.14 5.28 -0.67
N THR A 110 5.50 6.07 -1.53
CA THR A 110 5.14 7.45 -1.24
C THR A 110 3.64 7.61 -1.43
N TRP A 111 2.96 8.07 -0.38
CA TRP A 111 1.54 8.40 -0.40
C TRP A 111 1.34 9.90 -0.29
N PRO A 112 0.24 10.44 -0.82
CA PRO A 112 -0.09 11.85 -0.62
C PRO A 112 0.01 12.26 0.85
N TRP A 113 0.69 13.39 1.10
CA TRP A 113 0.88 13.99 2.42
C TRP A 113 1.75 13.19 3.42
N LEU A 114 2.17 11.99 3.08
CA LEU A 114 3.11 11.19 3.90
C LEU A 114 4.55 11.32 3.38
N PRO A 115 5.54 11.23 4.27
CA PRO A 115 6.91 10.97 3.82
C PRO A 115 7.01 9.57 3.21
N THR A 116 8.04 9.38 2.40
CA THR A 116 8.36 8.06 1.84
C THR A 116 8.69 7.07 2.96
N PHE A 117 8.18 5.85 2.86
CA PHE A 117 8.43 4.76 3.79
C PHE A 117 8.73 3.46 3.05
N ILE A 118 9.11 2.44 3.80
CA ILE A 118 9.43 1.11 3.26
C ILE A 118 8.48 0.07 3.84
N GLU A 119 7.99 -0.82 2.99
CA GLU A 119 7.28 -2.04 3.36
C GLU A 119 8.17 -3.24 3.01
N ILE A 120 8.23 -4.23 3.89
CA ILE A 120 9.00 -5.44 3.70
C ILE A 120 8.07 -6.62 3.94
N GLU A 121 7.84 -7.40 2.90
CA GLU A 121 6.94 -8.55 2.92
C GLU A 121 7.71 -9.83 2.53
N GLY A 122 7.44 -10.93 3.22
CA GLY A 122 8.13 -12.19 2.96
C GLY A 122 7.36 -13.40 3.49
N PRO A 123 7.81 -14.61 3.13
CA PRO A 123 7.10 -15.84 3.47
C PRO A 123 7.18 -16.18 4.97
N THR A 124 8.14 -15.62 5.70
CA THR A 124 8.31 -15.83 7.14
C THR A 124 8.71 -14.55 7.85
N GLU A 125 8.35 -14.44 9.14
CA GLU A 125 8.84 -13.33 9.97
C GLU A 125 10.37 -13.25 10.00
N GLU A 126 11.05 -14.39 10.04
CA GLU A 126 12.50 -14.45 10.08
C GLU A 126 13.13 -13.79 8.85
N SER A 127 12.67 -14.14 7.64
CA SER A 127 13.16 -13.55 6.38
C SER A 127 12.94 -12.05 6.32
N VAL A 128 11.79 -11.57 6.80
CA VAL A 128 11.46 -10.13 6.88
C VAL A 128 12.42 -9.40 7.82
N TRP A 129 12.65 -9.95 9.03
CA TRP A 129 13.52 -9.30 10.01
C TRP A 129 15.01 -9.35 9.63
N GLU A 130 15.48 -10.42 9.02
CA GLU A 130 16.85 -10.50 8.51
C GLU A 130 17.09 -9.46 7.40
N THR A 131 16.13 -9.31 6.49
CA THR A 131 16.20 -8.31 5.43
C THR A 131 16.16 -6.89 6.01
N ALA A 132 15.25 -6.60 6.93
CA ALA A 132 15.18 -5.31 7.62
C ALA A 132 16.50 -4.96 8.32
N LYS A 133 17.12 -5.93 9.01
CA LYS A 133 18.42 -5.77 9.68
C LYS A 133 19.55 -5.48 8.70
N LYS A 134 19.60 -6.19 7.56
CA LYS A 134 20.60 -5.92 6.49
C LYS A 134 20.46 -4.51 5.95
N LEU A 135 19.24 -3.99 5.83
CA LEU A 135 18.96 -2.61 5.43
C LEU A 135 19.25 -1.59 6.54
N GLY A 136 19.53 -2.05 7.76
CA GLY A 136 19.84 -1.21 8.92
C GLY A 136 18.60 -0.66 9.62
N PHE A 137 17.46 -1.32 9.47
CA PHE A 137 16.24 -0.98 10.21
C PHE A 137 16.18 -1.73 11.54
N ASP A 138 15.68 -1.04 12.57
CA ASP A 138 15.49 -1.59 13.91
C ASP A 138 14.06 -2.12 14.06
N LYS A 139 13.94 -3.35 14.59
CA LYS A 139 12.65 -4.01 14.84
C LYS A 139 11.73 -3.18 15.73
N SER A 140 12.27 -2.43 16.70
CA SER A 140 11.49 -1.57 17.60
C SER A 140 10.75 -0.44 16.88
N ARG A 141 11.17 -0.10 15.66
CA ARG A 141 10.59 0.94 14.82
C ARG A 141 9.57 0.42 13.82
N ALA A 142 9.40 -0.90 13.72
CA ALA A 142 8.45 -1.51 12.80
C ALA A 142 7.00 -1.19 13.20
N LYS A 143 6.17 -1.06 12.19
CA LYS A 143 4.72 -0.91 12.30
C LYS A 143 4.08 -2.03 11.49
N PHE A 144 2.97 -2.54 12.00
CA PHE A 144 2.15 -3.53 11.33
C PHE A 144 0.81 -2.89 10.98
N GLY A 145 0.23 -3.27 9.87
CA GLY A 145 -1.05 -2.76 9.42
C GLY A 145 -0.98 -2.15 8.02
N SER A 146 -2.05 -1.49 7.63
CA SER A 146 -2.15 -0.83 6.33
C SER A 146 -1.71 0.65 6.41
N VAL A 147 -1.82 1.37 5.30
CA VAL A 147 -1.36 2.78 5.21
C VAL A 147 -2.04 3.72 6.20
N ASP A 148 -3.26 3.41 6.65
CA ASP A 148 -3.94 4.18 7.69
C ASP A 148 -3.18 4.21 9.02
N THR A 149 -2.51 3.09 9.37
CA THR A 149 -1.56 3.04 10.50
C THR A 149 -0.40 4.01 10.31
N THR A 150 0.08 4.20 9.08
CA THR A 150 1.13 5.16 8.77
C THR A 150 0.63 6.60 8.95
N TYR A 151 -0.58 6.92 8.48
CA TYR A 151 -1.23 8.21 8.72
C TYR A 151 -1.45 8.47 10.22
N GLN A 152 -1.95 7.48 10.96
CA GLN A 152 -2.11 7.56 12.40
C GLN A 152 -0.79 7.87 13.11
N HIS A 153 0.26 7.13 12.75
CA HIS A 153 1.58 7.35 13.35
C HIS A 153 2.16 8.75 13.07
N TYR A 154 1.93 9.26 11.85
CA TYR A 154 2.54 10.51 11.40
C TYR A 154 1.76 11.75 11.84
N TYR A 155 0.43 11.68 11.85
CA TYR A 155 -0.45 12.81 12.13
C TYR A 155 -1.28 12.65 13.41
N GLY A 156 -1.28 11.49 14.06
CA GLY A 156 -2.14 11.19 15.19
C GLY A 156 -3.62 11.09 14.82
N VAL A 157 -3.94 10.86 13.54
CA VAL A 157 -5.31 10.73 13.04
C VAL A 157 -5.79 9.29 13.19
N GLU A 158 -7.04 9.12 13.64
CA GLU A 158 -7.62 7.78 13.76
C GLU A 158 -7.80 7.12 12.38
N PRO A 159 -7.53 5.80 12.25
CA PRO A 159 -7.68 5.06 11.01
C PRO A 159 -9.04 5.22 10.34
N GLU A 160 -10.10 5.36 11.15
CA GLU A 160 -11.46 5.57 10.67
C GLU A 160 -11.59 6.85 9.82
N VAL A 161 -10.88 7.93 10.18
CA VAL A 161 -10.88 9.17 9.40
C VAL A 161 -10.33 8.95 8.00
N ILE A 162 -9.28 8.12 7.89
CA ILE A 162 -8.69 7.77 6.60
C ILE A 162 -9.63 6.87 5.80
N ASN A 163 -10.18 5.84 6.45
CA ASN A 163 -10.93 4.80 5.79
C ASN A 163 -12.36 5.18 5.43
N LEU A 164 -13.01 6.08 6.20
CA LEU A 164 -14.43 6.42 6.02
C LEU A 164 -14.66 7.89 5.69
N HIS A 165 -13.75 8.79 6.06
CA HIS A 165 -13.96 10.24 5.94
C HIS A 165 -12.95 10.93 5.00
N THR A 166 -12.07 10.16 4.33
CA THR A 166 -11.13 10.68 3.35
C THR A 166 -11.27 9.90 2.03
N PRO A 167 -12.34 10.16 1.26
CA PRO A 167 -12.66 9.38 0.06
C PRO A 167 -11.66 9.59 -1.09
N GLU A 168 -10.87 10.67 -1.04
CA GLU A 168 -9.87 10.97 -2.07
C GLU A 168 -8.52 11.26 -1.41
N ILE A 169 -7.50 10.50 -1.83
CA ILE A 169 -6.10 10.62 -1.40
C ILE A 169 -5.24 10.67 -2.66
N LEU A 170 -5.11 11.87 -3.25
CA LEU A 170 -4.47 12.11 -4.53
C LEU A 170 -3.32 13.12 -4.37
N PHE A 171 -2.28 13.01 -5.21
CA PHE A 171 -1.09 13.86 -5.12
C PHE A 171 -1.34 15.32 -5.48
N ASP A 172 -2.33 15.61 -6.33
CA ASP A 172 -2.70 16.96 -6.72
C ASP A 172 -3.62 17.67 -5.71
N MET A 173 -4.09 16.96 -4.69
CA MET A 173 -4.95 17.51 -3.66
C MET A 173 -4.15 18.21 -2.56
N LYS A 174 -4.72 19.30 -2.04
CA LYS A 174 -4.18 19.94 -0.84
C LYS A 174 -4.36 19.04 0.38
N PRO A 175 -3.39 19.05 1.32
CA PRO A 175 -3.51 18.30 2.55
C PRO A 175 -4.80 18.67 3.31
N PRO A 176 -5.58 17.71 3.79
CA PRO A 176 -6.75 17.97 4.61
C PRO A 176 -6.34 18.59 5.95
N LYS A 177 -7.33 19.11 6.70
CA LYS A 177 -7.06 19.82 7.95
C LYS A 177 -6.29 18.98 8.98
N TRP A 178 -6.54 17.68 9.00
CA TRP A 178 -5.87 16.74 9.90
C TRP A 178 -4.43 16.41 9.47
N ALA A 179 -4.07 16.57 8.19
CA ALA A 179 -2.72 16.32 7.69
C ALA A 179 -1.78 17.53 7.86
N LYS A 180 -1.93 18.27 8.94
CA LYS A 180 -1.00 19.33 9.33
C LYS A 180 -0.19 18.84 10.52
N LYS A 181 1.14 18.84 10.39
CA LYS A 181 1.99 18.69 11.57
C LYS A 181 1.68 19.85 12.54
N ALA A 182 1.44 19.50 13.80
CA ALA A 182 1.34 20.45 14.89
C ALA A 182 2.66 21.24 15.05
#